data_77c4c82c72c8131da9bf42ea4c456e63
#
_entry.id   77c4c82c72c8131da9bf42ea4c456e63
#
_cell.length_a   1.000
_cell.length_b   1.000
_cell.length_c   1.000
_cell.angle_alpha   90.00
_cell.angle_beta   90.00
_cell.angle_gamma   90.00
#
_symmetry.space_group_name_H-M   'P 1'
#
loop_
_entity.id
_entity.type
_entity.pdbx_description
1 polymer ?
#
loop_
_entity_poly.entity_id
_entity_poly.type
_entity_poly.pdbx_seq_one_letter_code
_entity_poly.pdbx_strand_id
1 'polypeptide(L)'
;MPTFFCPVCWTASHSDDPICPHCGAEIARIQAGKSYGQRLAEALRHPEPTTPLRVALVLGLRREAAAVGELAACAHETRDLYLCLECLTSLARIGTAGAWAEVASFTGDARHVVAARARDLLAHRPAESA
;
A
#
# COMPACT_ATOMS: atom_id res chain seq x y z
N MET A 1 -16.91 9.86 18.58
CA MET A 1 -15.93 8.98 19.26
C MET A 1 -14.94 8.45 18.24
N PRO A 2 -13.66 8.42 18.57
CA PRO A 2 -12.69 7.86 17.62
C PRO A 2 -12.95 6.38 17.39
N THR A 3 -12.69 5.93 16.17
CA THR A 3 -12.81 4.52 15.81
C THR A 3 -11.41 3.96 15.62
N PHE A 4 -11.16 2.83 16.25
CA PHE A 4 -9.89 2.11 16.16
C PHE A 4 -10.11 0.82 15.35
N PHE A 5 -9.15 0.47 14.52
CA PHE A 5 -9.22 -0.75 13.72
C PHE A 5 -8.08 -1.69 14.12
N CYS A 6 -8.40 -2.95 14.31
CA CYS A 6 -7.39 -3.96 14.56
C CYS A 6 -6.58 -4.20 13.28
N PRO A 7 -5.24 -4.11 13.30
CA PRO A 7 -4.41 -4.32 12.11
C PRO A 7 -4.35 -5.78 11.65
N VAL A 8 -4.91 -6.71 12.42
CA VAL A 8 -4.95 -8.13 12.07
C VAL A 8 -6.27 -8.52 11.44
N CYS A 9 -7.39 -8.21 12.09
CA CYS A 9 -8.72 -8.58 11.60
C CYS A 9 -9.51 -7.43 10.99
N TRP A 10 -9.04 -6.19 11.14
CA TRP A 10 -9.66 -4.95 10.65
C TRP A 10 -11.07 -4.70 11.17
N THR A 11 -11.42 -5.28 12.30
CA THR A 11 -12.68 -4.99 12.98
C THR A 11 -12.59 -3.67 13.71
N ALA A 12 -13.63 -2.85 13.58
CA ALA A 12 -13.73 -1.54 14.22
C ALA A 12 -14.06 -1.68 15.71
N SER A 13 -13.49 -0.81 16.53
CA SER A 13 -13.76 -0.72 17.95
C SER A 13 -13.78 0.75 18.36
N HIS A 14 -14.50 1.07 19.44
CA HIS A 14 -14.50 2.41 20.01
C HIS A 14 -13.53 2.56 21.18
N SER A 15 -12.77 1.51 21.50
CA SER A 15 -11.76 1.54 22.54
C SER A 15 -10.39 1.16 21.96
N ASP A 16 -9.35 1.85 22.44
CA ASP A 16 -7.97 1.56 22.06
C ASP A 16 -7.41 0.49 22.97
N ASP A 17 -7.90 -0.72 22.80
CA ASP A 17 -7.50 -1.86 23.63
C ASP A 17 -6.14 -2.41 23.16
N PRO A 18 -5.25 -2.80 24.10
CA PRO A 18 -3.98 -3.44 23.72
C PRO A 18 -4.18 -4.84 23.14
N ILE A 19 -5.31 -5.48 23.42
CA ILE A 19 -5.69 -6.78 22.86
C ILE A 19 -7.01 -6.62 22.14
N CYS A 20 -7.07 -7.07 20.88
CA CYS A 20 -8.30 -6.99 20.10
C CYS A 20 -9.41 -7.83 20.75
N PRO A 21 -10.55 -7.23 21.09
CA PRO A 21 -11.66 -7.98 21.68
C PRO A 21 -12.32 -8.97 20.71
N HIS A 22 -12.01 -8.88 19.43
CA HIS A 22 -12.63 -9.67 18.38
C HIS A 22 -11.78 -10.88 17.97
N CYS A 23 -10.49 -10.68 17.67
CA CYS A 23 -9.60 -11.76 17.23
C CYS A 23 -8.56 -12.18 18.28
N GLY A 24 -8.44 -11.44 19.39
CA GLY A 24 -7.48 -11.75 20.44
C GLY A 24 -6.04 -11.34 20.15
N ALA A 25 -5.78 -10.64 19.05
CA ALA A 25 -4.43 -10.20 18.69
C ALA A 25 -3.89 -9.20 19.72
N GLU A 26 -2.64 -9.35 20.10
CA GLU A 26 -1.91 -8.43 20.98
C GLU A 26 -1.45 -7.22 20.19
N ILE A 27 -2.37 -6.29 19.91
CA ILE A 27 -2.15 -5.15 19.00
C ILE A 27 -0.94 -4.32 19.43
N ALA A 28 -0.88 -3.93 20.71
CA ALA A 28 0.19 -3.09 21.22
C ALA A 28 1.56 -3.74 21.01
N ARG A 29 1.67 -5.05 21.26
CA ARG A 29 2.90 -5.81 21.11
C ARG A 29 3.32 -5.92 19.62
N ILE A 30 2.35 -6.22 18.75
CA ILE A 30 2.60 -6.32 17.31
C ILE A 30 3.07 -4.98 16.76
N GLN A 31 2.40 -3.89 17.11
CA GLN A 31 2.72 -2.55 16.61
C GLN A 31 4.04 -2.01 17.18
N ALA A 32 4.40 -2.37 18.41
CA ALA A 32 5.63 -1.90 19.03
C ALA A 32 6.89 -2.30 18.26
N GLY A 33 6.85 -3.44 17.57
CA GLY A 33 7.99 -3.92 16.78
C GLY A 33 8.07 -3.38 15.36
N LYS A 34 7.15 -2.48 14.96
CA LYS A 34 7.04 -2.02 13.59
C LYS A 34 7.38 -0.54 13.44
N SER A 35 8.04 -0.19 12.33
CA SER A 35 8.27 1.21 11.97
C SER A 35 6.96 1.88 11.55
N TYR A 36 6.97 3.23 11.51
CA TYR A 36 5.83 3.98 11.00
C TYR A 36 5.48 3.57 9.56
N GLY A 37 6.52 3.42 8.72
CA GLY A 37 6.32 2.99 7.33
C GLY A 37 5.67 1.62 7.20
N GLN A 38 6.06 0.67 8.04
CA GLN A 38 5.45 -0.65 8.07
C GLN A 38 3.99 -0.61 8.49
N ARG A 39 3.67 0.17 9.54
CA ARG A 39 2.28 0.35 9.99
C ARG A 39 1.44 1.05 8.95
N LEU A 40 2.03 2.03 8.27
CA LEU A 40 1.36 2.74 7.19
C LEU A 40 1.06 1.78 6.02
N ALA A 41 2.01 0.93 5.64
CA ALA A 41 1.81 -0.05 4.57
C ALA A 41 0.66 -1.03 4.88
N GLU A 42 0.51 -1.43 6.13
CA GLU A 42 -0.60 -2.28 6.57
C GLU A 42 -1.95 -1.63 6.37
N ALA A 43 -2.02 -0.31 6.48
CA ALA A 43 -3.25 0.44 6.31
C ALA A 43 -3.76 0.45 4.86
N LEU A 44 -3.01 -0.11 3.90
CA LEU A 44 -3.52 -0.41 2.56
C LEU A 44 -4.69 -1.40 2.61
N ARG A 45 -4.81 -2.17 3.67
CA ARG A 45 -5.90 -3.12 3.90
C ARG A 45 -7.05 -2.55 4.72
N HIS A 46 -6.98 -1.26 5.05
CA HIS A 46 -8.00 -0.61 5.85
C HIS A 46 -9.37 -0.71 5.16
N PRO A 47 -10.43 -1.06 5.91
CA PRO A 47 -11.76 -1.25 5.32
C PRO A 47 -12.48 0.03 4.89
N GLU A 48 -12.07 1.20 5.39
CA GLU A 48 -12.63 2.46 4.97
C GLU A 48 -12.08 2.80 3.57
N PRO A 49 -12.93 2.94 2.53
CA PRO A 49 -12.48 2.95 1.12
C PRO A 49 -11.49 4.04 0.74
N THR A 50 -11.55 5.21 1.37
CA THR A 50 -10.65 6.31 1.03
C THR A 50 -9.29 6.20 1.72
N THR A 51 -9.18 5.42 2.79
CA THR A 51 -7.94 5.29 3.55
C THR A 51 -6.84 4.60 2.75
N PRO A 52 -7.06 3.45 2.09
CA PRO A 52 -6.02 2.83 1.28
C PRO A 52 -5.49 3.75 0.19
N LEU A 53 -6.35 4.54 -0.45
CA LEU A 53 -5.94 5.47 -1.49
C LEU A 53 -4.98 6.53 -0.96
N ARG A 54 -5.30 7.11 0.20
CA ARG A 54 -4.43 8.09 0.86
C ARG A 54 -3.12 7.48 1.32
N VAL A 55 -3.18 6.27 1.86
CA VAL A 55 -2.00 5.53 2.31
C VAL A 55 -1.06 5.27 1.13
N ALA A 56 -1.59 4.82 0.00
CA ALA A 56 -0.80 4.57 -1.20
C ALA A 56 -0.08 5.85 -1.65
N LEU A 57 -0.79 6.99 -1.67
CA LEU A 57 -0.20 8.28 -2.01
C LEU A 57 0.94 8.65 -1.06
N VAL A 58 0.70 8.56 0.25
CA VAL A 58 1.69 8.93 1.28
C VAL A 58 2.93 8.05 1.19
N LEU A 59 2.76 6.75 0.98
CA LEU A 59 3.89 5.83 0.81
C LEU A 59 4.78 6.22 -0.37
N GLY A 60 4.17 6.63 -1.47
CA GLY A 60 4.91 7.12 -2.63
C GLY A 60 5.64 8.42 -2.36
N LEU A 61 4.96 9.38 -1.72
CA LEU A 61 5.56 10.68 -1.39
C LEU A 61 6.71 10.54 -0.40
N ARG A 62 6.62 9.60 0.52
CA ARG A 62 7.69 9.28 1.47
C ARG A 62 8.82 8.46 0.86
N ARG A 63 8.61 7.93 -0.33
CA ARG A 63 9.53 6.98 -0.99
C ARG A 63 9.85 5.80 -0.07
N GLU A 64 8.81 5.20 0.51
CA GLU A 64 8.92 4.13 1.49
C GLU A 64 9.29 2.81 0.83
N ALA A 65 10.59 2.54 0.70
CA ALA A 65 11.08 1.34 0.01
C ALA A 65 10.58 0.04 0.65
N ALA A 66 10.36 0.04 1.97
CA ALA A 66 9.84 -1.13 2.68
C ALA A 66 8.41 -1.50 2.28
N ALA A 67 7.67 -0.58 1.64
CA ALA A 67 6.28 -0.79 1.25
C ALA A 67 6.11 -1.31 -0.18
N VAL A 68 7.19 -1.51 -0.93
CA VAL A 68 7.12 -1.94 -2.34
C VAL A 68 6.29 -3.22 -2.49
N GLY A 69 6.56 -4.23 -1.68
CA GLY A 69 5.81 -5.48 -1.73
C GLY A 69 4.33 -5.31 -1.43
N GLU A 70 4.00 -4.51 -0.42
CA GLU A 70 2.60 -4.27 -0.03
C GLU A 70 1.84 -3.46 -1.09
N LEU A 71 2.50 -2.46 -1.69
CA LEU A 71 1.90 -1.69 -2.78
C LEU A 71 1.62 -2.57 -4.00
N ALA A 72 2.58 -3.42 -4.36
CA ALA A 72 2.42 -4.35 -5.49
C ALA A 72 1.28 -5.34 -5.23
N ALA A 73 1.24 -5.93 -4.05
CA ALA A 73 0.16 -6.86 -3.66
C ALA A 73 -1.21 -6.17 -3.72
N CYS A 74 -1.29 -4.96 -3.17
CA CYS A 74 -2.53 -4.17 -3.21
C CYS A 74 -2.98 -3.93 -4.66
N ALA A 75 -2.05 -3.54 -5.54
CA ALA A 75 -2.36 -3.29 -6.95
C ALA A 75 -2.86 -4.54 -7.66
N HIS A 76 -2.32 -5.71 -7.35
CA HIS A 76 -2.78 -6.98 -7.94
C HIS A 76 -4.16 -7.40 -7.44
N GLU A 77 -4.43 -7.18 -6.15
CA GLU A 77 -5.63 -7.71 -5.49
C GLU A 77 -6.84 -6.80 -5.58
N THR A 78 -6.63 -5.47 -5.63
CA THR A 78 -7.73 -4.53 -5.55
C THR A 78 -8.61 -4.53 -6.80
N ARG A 79 -9.92 -4.38 -6.58
CA ARG A 79 -10.89 -4.14 -7.66
C ARG A 79 -11.09 -2.65 -7.89
N ASP A 80 -10.59 -1.80 -6.99
CA ASP A 80 -10.65 -0.36 -7.14
C ASP A 80 -9.55 0.09 -8.09
N LEU A 81 -9.95 0.50 -9.28
CA LEU A 81 -9.03 0.93 -10.32
C LEU A 81 -8.19 2.14 -9.90
N TYR A 82 -8.80 3.08 -9.19
CA TYR A 82 -8.09 4.28 -8.72
C TYR A 82 -7.00 3.90 -7.73
N LEU A 83 -7.29 2.98 -6.82
CA LEU A 83 -6.30 2.49 -5.86
C LEU A 83 -5.15 1.78 -6.58
N CYS A 84 -5.47 0.93 -7.55
CA CYS A 84 -4.46 0.24 -8.35
C CYS A 84 -3.52 1.24 -9.03
N LEU A 85 -4.08 2.24 -9.70
CA LEU A 85 -3.29 3.26 -10.40
C LEU A 85 -2.44 4.08 -9.44
N GLU A 86 -2.96 4.41 -8.26
CA GLU A 86 -2.19 5.13 -7.24
C GLU A 86 -1.03 4.29 -6.72
N CYS A 87 -1.24 3.00 -6.51
CA CYS A 87 -0.17 2.09 -6.11
C CYS A 87 0.95 2.06 -7.15
N LEU A 88 0.61 1.96 -8.43
CA LEU A 88 1.61 1.97 -9.50
C LEU A 88 2.39 3.29 -9.55
N THR A 89 1.68 4.41 -9.43
CA THR A 89 2.31 5.73 -9.41
C THR A 89 3.25 5.85 -8.22
N SER A 90 2.85 5.36 -7.05
CA SER A 90 3.69 5.37 -5.85
C SER A 90 4.91 4.48 -5.99
N LEU A 91 4.79 3.32 -6.61
CA LEU A 91 5.94 2.47 -6.92
C LEU A 91 6.95 3.21 -7.79
N ALA A 92 6.47 3.92 -8.81
CA ALA A 92 7.33 4.72 -9.66
C ALA A 92 8.03 5.85 -8.89
N ARG A 93 7.33 6.49 -7.95
CA ARG A 93 7.91 7.52 -7.08
C ARG A 93 8.98 6.97 -6.17
N ILE A 94 8.78 5.77 -5.62
CA ILE A 94 9.77 5.07 -4.80
C ILE A 94 11.02 4.81 -5.64
N GLY A 95 10.86 4.34 -6.87
CA GLY A 95 11.90 4.31 -7.87
C GLY A 95 13.06 3.35 -7.65
N THR A 96 12.94 2.42 -6.70
CA THR A 96 13.96 1.37 -6.53
C THR A 96 13.90 0.37 -7.68
N ALA A 97 14.96 -0.40 -7.88
CA ALA A 97 14.95 -1.46 -8.88
C ALA A 97 13.78 -2.44 -8.67
N GLY A 98 13.51 -2.81 -7.42
CA GLY A 98 12.38 -3.65 -7.08
C GLY A 98 11.04 -3.02 -7.40
N ALA A 99 10.88 -1.72 -7.13
CA ALA A 99 9.66 -0.99 -7.46
C ALA A 99 9.42 -0.97 -8.98
N TRP A 100 10.44 -0.68 -9.77
CA TRP A 100 10.33 -0.69 -11.22
C TRP A 100 10.03 -2.07 -11.78
N ALA A 101 10.61 -3.12 -11.18
CA ALA A 101 10.30 -4.50 -11.56
C ALA A 101 8.81 -4.81 -11.32
N GLU A 102 8.25 -4.31 -10.21
CA GLU A 102 6.83 -4.48 -9.93
C GLU A 102 5.96 -3.73 -10.95
N VAL A 103 6.30 -2.49 -11.29
CA VAL A 103 5.59 -1.74 -12.34
C VAL A 103 5.63 -2.51 -13.65
N ALA A 104 6.79 -3.05 -14.03
CA ALA A 104 6.95 -3.82 -15.26
C ALA A 104 6.03 -5.04 -15.32
N SER A 105 5.76 -5.66 -14.18
CA SER A 105 4.88 -6.82 -14.12
C SER A 105 3.42 -6.51 -14.52
N PHE A 106 3.03 -5.24 -14.51
CA PHE A 106 1.67 -4.82 -14.88
C PHE A 106 1.51 -4.44 -16.36
N THR A 107 2.56 -4.46 -17.15
CA THR A 107 2.48 -4.08 -18.58
C THR A 107 1.60 -5.00 -19.40
N GLY A 108 1.41 -6.22 -18.96
CA GLY A 108 0.51 -7.20 -19.59
C GLY A 108 -0.78 -7.43 -18.82
N ASP A 109 -1.14 -6.53 -17.89
CA ASP A 109 -2.34 -6.68 -17.08
C ASP A 109 -3.60 -6.73 -17.96
N ALA A 110 -4.56 -7.58 -17.59
CA ALA A 110 -5.82 -7.72 -18.33
C ALA A 110 -6.66 -6.45 -18.27
N ARG A 111 -6.46 -5.63 -17.24
CA ARG A 111 -7.09 -4.31 -17.13
C ARG A 111 -6.33 -3.33 -18.02
N HIS A 112 -6.91 -2.92 -19.13
CA HIS A 112 -6.24 -2.10 -20.13
C HIS A 112 -5.68 -0.77 -19.57
N VAL A 113 -6.44 -0.13 -18.69
CA VAL A 113 -6.01 1.14 -18.08
C VAL A 113 -4.78 0.93 -17.20
N VAL A 114 -4.71 -0.19 -16.49
CA VAL A 114 -3.57 -0.54 -15.66
C VAL A 114 -2.33 -0.81 -16.50
N ALA A 115 -2.47 -1.62 -17.54
CA ALA A 115 -1.37 -1.92 -18.46
C ALA A 115 -0.84 -0.64 -19.13
N ALA A 116 -1.74 0.24 -19.56
CA ALA A 116 -1.37 1.52 -20.18
C ALA A 116 -0.60 2.41 -19.21
N ARG A 117 -1.05 2.52 -17.95
CA ARG A 117 -0.36 3.29 -16.93
C ARG A 117 1.03 2.72 -16.64
N ALA A 118 1.15 1.39 -16.55
CA ALA A 118 2.45 0.76 -16.30
C ALA A 118 3.43 1.06 -17.43
N ARG A 119 2.99 0.96 -18.67
CA ARG A 119 3.83 1.28 -19.83
C ARG A 119 4.23 2.76 -19.84
N ASP A 120 3.29 3.65 -19.53
CA ASP A 120 3.54 5.09 -19.47
C ASP A 120 4.58 5.42 -18.39
N LEU A 121 4.43 4.86 -17.21
CA LEU A 121 5.39 5.07 -16.12
C LEU A 121 6.78 4.58 -16.50
N LEU A 122 6.89 3.43 -17.14
CA LEU A 122 8.18 2.90 -17.61
C LEU A 122 8.80 3.76 -18.70
N ALA A 123 7.97 4.27 -19.63
CA ALA A 123 8.45 5.16 -20.71
C ALA A 123 9.03 6.46 -20.16
N HIS A 124 8.54 6.92 -19.01
CA HIS A 124 9.00 8.15 -18.36
C HIS A 124 9.95 7.88 -17.19
N ARG A 125 10.43 6.64 -17.07
CA ARG A 125 11.39 6.29 -16.01
C ARG A 125 12.64 7.16 -16.16
N PRO A 126 13.07 7.84 -15.06
CA PRO A 126 14.29 8.63 -15.11
C PRO A 126 15.50 7.76 -15.43
N ALA A 127 16.46 8.34 -16.19
CA ALA A 127 17.72 7.66 -16.41
C ALA A 127 18.39 7.41 -15.05
N GLU A 128 18.96 6.21 -14.88
CA GLU A 128 19.68 5.91 -13.66
C GLU A 128 20.85 6.86 -13.50
N SER A 129 20.82 7.62 -12.41
CA SER A 129 22.00 8.32 -11.99
C SER A 129 22.98 7.28 -11.43
N ALA A 130 24.08 7.18 -12.07
CA ALA A 130 25.16 6.28 -11.67
C ALA A 130 25.61 6.57 -10.21
#